data_10f966e74c656cd5b4253ed3fe1b8851
#
_entry.id   10f966e74c656cd5b4253ed3fe1b8851
#
_cell.length_a   1.000
_cell.length_b   1.000
_cell.length_c   1.000
_cell.angle_alpha   90.00
_cell.angle_beta   90.00
_cell.angle_gamma   90.00
#
_symmetry.space_group_name_H-M   'P 1'
#
loop_
_entity.id
_entity.type
_entity.pdbx_description
1 polymer ?
#
loop_
_entity_poly.entity_id
_entity_poly.type
_entity_poly.pdbx_seq_one_letter_code
_entity_poly.pdbx_strand_id
1 'polypeptide(L)'
;NIIYLAGCLMLLSACNNSKYDPCFVAYYRRYLPYFAKVKELIRSGAIGRVLNVQIRFAVPPRDLDYNSRELPWRVQRDIAGGGYFYDLAPHQLDLLQEFFGPIIKAHGYCSNREGLYATEDNVSACFQFPDGTPGSGSWCFVAHESAKTDRIEIIGDKGQICFSVFTYDPIALHTERGREELVIPNPDHVQLPLIHNIVEHLQKQAICTCDSVSATPVNWVMDRILGKL
;
A
#
# COMPACT_ATOMS: atom_id res chain seq x y z
N ASN A 1 19.55 -1.44 17.60
CA ASN A 1 19.19 -0.13 17.05
C ASN A 1 18.04 -0.29 16.09
N ILE A 2 16.82 -0.06 16.59
CA ILE A 2 15.61 -0.04 15.79
C ILE A 2 15.62 1.30 15.04
N ILE A 3 15.96 1.28 13.77
CA ILE A 3 15.85 2.44 12.91
C ILE A 3 14.46 2.40 12.28
N TYR A 4 13.59 3.32 12.66
CA TYR A 4 12.35 3.61 11.95
C TYR A 4 12.71 4.20 10.60
N LEU A 5 12.50 3.45 9.54
CA LEU A 5 12.71 3.90 8.17
C LEU A 5 11.43 3.69 7.37
N ALA A 6 10.87 4.78 6.93
CA ALA A 6 9.94 4.81 5.83
C ALA A 6 10.68 4.33 4.58
N GLY A 7 10.07 3.42 3.90
CA GLY A 7 10.64 2.80 2.70
C GLY A 7 11.45 1.53 3.01
N CYS A 8 10.96 0.41 2.53
CA CYS A 8 11.54 -0.93 2.66
C CYS A 8 13.03 -1.08 2.25
N LEU A 9 13.64 -0.09 1.60
CA LEU A 9 14.98 -0.24 1.01
C LEU A 9 16.12 -0.31 2.02
N MET A 10 16.01 0.33 3.18
CA MET A 10 17.12 0.36 4.15
C MET A 10 17.16 -0.84 5.10
N LEU A 11 16.06 -1.58 5.26
CA LEU A 11 16.06 -2.80 6.07
C LEU A 11 16.84 -3.95 5.42
N LEU A 12 16.92 -4.00 4.09
CA LEU A 12 17.68 -5.03 3.37
C LEU A 12 19.20 -4.90 3.56
N SER A 13 19.73 -3.69 3.73
CA SER A 13 21.17 -3.51 3.97
C SER A 13 21.57 -3.76 5.44
N ALA A 14 20.67 -3.58 6.39
CA ALA A 14 20.92 -3.86 7.80
C ALA A 14 20.85 -5.36 8.13
N CYS A 15 20.07 -6.14 7.39
CA CYS A 15 19.95 -7.60 7.56
C CYS A 15 21.10 -8.41 6.95
N ASN A 16 21.98 -7.78 6.18
CA ASN A 16 23.10 -8.47 5.52
C ASN A 16 24.23 -8.92 6.44
N ASN A 17 24.22 -8.57 7.71
CA ASN A 17 25.33 -8.84 8.62
C ASN A 17 25.08 -9.96 9.66
N SER A 18 23.88 -10.54 9.73
CA SER A 18 23.66 -11.74 10.53
C SER A 18 22.85 -12.78 9.75
N LYS A 19 23.42 -13.96 9.63
CA LYS A 19 22.85 -15.11 8.88
C LYS A 19 21.57 -15.65 9.52
N TYR A 20 21.07 -15.04 10.62
CA TYR A 20 20.06 -15.65 11.49
C TYR A 20 19.00 -14.71 12.09
N ASP A 21 19.10 -13.38 11.91
CA ASP A 21 18.10 -12.48 12.50
C ASP A 21 16.93 -12.26 11.55
N PRO A 22 15.69 -12.63 11.94
CA PRO A 22 14.52 -12.42 11.11
C PRO A 22 14.25 -10.92 10.93
N CYS A 23 13.96 -10.51 9.69
CA CYS A 23 13.60 -9.14 9.36
C CYS A 23 12.12 -9.09 8.99
N PHE A 24 11.36 -8.25 9.68
CA PHE A 24 9.93 -8.05 9.43
C PHE A 24 9.66 -6.64 8.92
N VAL A 25 8.66 -6.52 8.04
CA VAL A 25 8.23 -5.26 7.44
C VAL A 25 6.87 -4.86 8.00
N ALA A 26 6.70 -3.57 8.32
CA ALA A 26 5.50 -3.06 8.99
C ALA A 26 4.28 -2.95 8.05
N TYR A 27 3.99 -3.99 7.26
CA TYR A 27 2.76 -4.10 6.47
C TYR A 27 1.59 -4.60 7.34
N TYR A 28 1.36 -3.91 8.46
CA TYR A 28 0.40 -4.27 9.50
C TYR A 28 -1.04 -4.34 9.01
N ARG A 29 -1.36 -3.70 7.90
CA ARG A 29 -2.70 -3.70 7.30
C ARG A 29 -3.16 -5.11 6.92
N ARG A 30 -2.26 -6.03 6.56
CA ARG A 30 -2.58 -7.43 6.29
C ARG A 30 -3.30 -8.12 7.47
N TYR A 31 -3.06 -7.64 8.69
CA TYR A 31 -3.60 -8.23 9.93
C TYR A 31 -4.79 -7.46 10.51
N LEU A 32 -5.24 -6.38 9.87
CA LEU A 32 -6.40 -5.62 10.34
C LEU A 32 -7.71 -6.29 9.94
N PRO A 33 -8.71 -6.36 10.84
CA PRO A 33 -10.03 -6.91 10.55
C PRO A 33 -10.70 -6.30 9.31
N TYR A 34 -10.50 -5.01 9.10
CA TYR A 34 -11.00 -4.28 7.94
C TYR A 34 -10.53 -4.91 6.61
N PHE A 35 -9.25 -5.14 6.44
CA PHE A 35 -8.71 -5.76 5.20
C PHE A 35 -8.94 -7.26 5.13
N ALA A 36 -9.03 -7.95 6.29
CA ALA A 36 -9.47 -9.33 6.33
C ALA A 36 -10.88 -9.49 5.77
N LYS A 37 -11.78 -8.54 6.06
CA LYS A 37 -13.14 -8.53 5.49
C LYS A 37 -13.14 -8.29 3.98
N VAL A 38 -12.33 -7.37 3.47
CA VAL A 38 -12.17 -7.19 2.00
C VAL A 38 -11.72 -8.51 1.35
N LYS A 39 -10.70 -9.16 1.93
CA LYS A 39 -10.17 -10.44 1.44
C LYS A 39 -11.22 -11.55 1.48
N GLU A 40 -12.03 -11.60 2.52
CA GLU A 40 -13.17 -12.54 2.64
C GLU A 40 -14.20 -12.31 1.51
N LEU A 41 -14.59 -11.07 1.25
CA LEU A 41 -15.55 -10.73 0.18
C LEU A 41 -15.02 -11.14 -1.21
N ILE A 42 -13.74 -10.93 -1.48
CA ILE A 42 -13.11 -11.39 -2.73
C ILE A 42 -13.14 -12.91 -2.82
N ARG A 43 -12.70 -13.60 -1.77
CA ARG A 43 -12.58 -15.08 -1.75
C ARG A 43 -13.93 -15.80 -1.78
N SER A 44 -14.96 -15.21 -1.17
CA SER A 44 -16.32 -15.75 -1.21
C SER A 44 -17.00 -15.59 -2.57
N GLY A 45 -16.38 -14.86 -3.52
CA GLY A 45 -16.96 -14.57 -4.82
C GLY A 45 -18.12 -13.57 -4.75
N ALA A 46 -18.18 -12.72 -3.72
CA ALA A 46 -19.26 -11.73 -3.55
C ALA A 46 -19.45 -10.82 -4.78
N ILE A 47 -18.36 -10.55 -5.51
CA ILE A 47 -18.37 -9.75 -6.75
C ILE A 47 -18.09 -10.60 -8.02
N GLY A 48 -18.10 -11.93 -7.90
CA GLY A 48 -17.76 -12.84 -8.98
C GLY A 48 -16.27 -12.87 -9.31
N ARG A 49 -15.93 -13.07 -10.58
CA ARG A 49 -14.54 -13.04 -11.06
C ARG A 49 -14.05 -11.60 -11.13
N VAL A 50 -12.89 -11.31 -10.55
CA VAL A 50 -12.26 -9.99 -10.63
C VAL A 50 -11.81 -9.70 -12.06
N LEU A 51 -12.16 -8.51 -12.55
CA LEU A 51 -11.86 -8.06 -13.91
C LEU A 51 -10.85 -6.92 -13.94
N ASN A 52 -10.85 -6.05 -12.92
CA ASN A 52 -9.99 -4.88 -12.88
C ASN A 52 -9.80 -4.39 -11.43
N VAL A 53 -8.66 -3.76 -11.16
CA VAL A 53 -8.36 -3.12 -9.88
C VAL A 53 -7.90 -1.68 -10.12
N GLN A 54 -8.43 -0.73 -9.35
CA GLN A 54 -8.07 0.69 -9.48
C GLN A 54 -7.72 1.28 -8.12
N ILE A 55 -6.61 2.03 -8.08
CA ILE A 55 -6.19 2.84 -6.95
C ILE A 55 -6.35 4.31 -7.33
N ARG A 56 -7.03 5.07 -6.51
CA ARG A 56 -7.05 6.53 -6.59
C ARG A 56 -6.70 7.10 -5.22
N PHE A 57 -5.57 7.77 -5.16
CA PHE A 57 -5.08 8.42 -3.96
C PHE A 57 -4.69 9.85 -4.27
N ALA A 58 -5.35 10.81 -3.65
CA ALA A 58 -5.04 12.23 -3.80
C ALA A 58 -5.17 12.92 -2.45
N VAL A 59 -4.14 13.67 -2.09
CA VAL A 59 -4.08 14.44 -0.84
C VAL A 59 -3.49 15.82 -1.11
N PRO A 60 -3.92 16.85 -0.36
CA PRO A 60 -3.26 18.15 -0.43
C PRO A 60 -1.86 18.08 0.15
N PRO A 61 -0.98 19.04 -0.20
CA PRO A 61 0.29 19.24 0.46
C PRO A 61 0.11 19.43 1.97
N ARG A 62 1.07 18.99 2.74
CA ARG A 62 1.10 19.24 4.19
C ARG A 62 1.70 20.62 4.46
N ASP A 63 1.36 21.24 5.57
CA ASP A 63 1.91 22.55 5.93
C ASP A 63 3.45 22.58 5.92
N LEU A 64 4.09 21.49 6.36
CA LEU A 64 5.54 21.35 6.35
C LEU A 64 6.15 21.27 4.95
N ASP A 65 5.40 20.92 3.92
CA ASP A 65 5.90 20.83 2.54
C ASP A 65 6.21 22.23 1.96
N TYR A 66 5.61 23.29 2.51
CA TYR A 66 5.88 24.66 2.14
C TYR A 66 7.12 25.27 2.84
N ASN A 67 7.70 24.57 3.80
CA ASN A 67 8.90 25.01 4.50
C ASN A 67 10.17 24.47 3.81
N SER A 68 10.66 25.17 2.78
CA SER A 68 11.86 24.74 2.03
C SER A 68 13.14 24.64 2.84
N ARG A 69 13.19 25.22 4.06
CA ARG A 69 14.35 25.14 4.96
C ARG A 69 14.36 23.87 5.82
N GLU A 70 13.19 23.27 6.04
CA GLU A 70 13.01 22.12 6.92
C GLU A 70 11.94 21.19 6.35
N LEU A 71 12.20 20.63 5.17
CA LEU A 71 11.30 19.68 4.54
C LEU A 71 11.16 18.40 5.37
N PRO A 72 9.98 17.78 5.38
CA PRO A 72 9.78 16.48 6.00
C PRO A 72 10.79 15.46 5.43
N TRP A 73 11.35 14.62 6.29
CA TRP A 73 12.31 13.59 5.88
C TRP A 73 11.77 12.65 4.80
N ARG A 74 10.45 12.47 4.72
CA ARG A 74 9.76 11.63 3.74
C ARG A 74 9.91 12.10 2.30
N VAL A 75 10.18 13.39 2.07
CA VAL A 75 10.40 13.96 0.73
C VAL A 75 11.86 14.26 0.45
N GLN A 76 12.75 13.92 1.39
CA GLN A 76 14.20 14.05 1.21
C GLN A 76 14.74 12.74 0.64
N ARG A 77 15.12 12.73 -0.64
CA ARG A 77 15.53 11.53 -1.39
C ARG A 77 16.68 10.78 -0.72
N ASP A 78 17.66 11.51 -0.19
CA ASP A 78 18.84 10.92 0.44
C ASP A 78 18.53 10.22 1.77
N ILE A 79 17.38 10.55 2.39
CA ILE A 79 16.93 9.95 3.65
C ILE A 79 15.90 8.86 3.39
N ALA A 80 14.86 9.18 2.59
CA ALA A 80 13.70 8.31 2.37
C ALA A 80 13.81 7.42 1.12
N GLY A 81 14.81 7.64 0.27
CA GLY A 81 14.97 6.94 -1.02
C GLY A 81 14.02 7.43 -2.12
N GLY A 82 13.02 8.23 -1.80
CA GLY A 82 12.02 8.78 -2.71
C GLY A 82 11.14 9.82 -2.03
N GLY A 83 9.92 10.02 -2.55
CA GLY A 83 8.92 10.93 -1.99
C GLY A 83 7.79 10.21 -1.24
N TYR A 84 6.65 10.89 -1.13
CA TYR A 84 5.44 10.33 -0.51
C TYR A 84 4.93 9.06 -1.22
N PHE A 85 5.24 8.86 -2.49
CA PHE A 85 4.93 7.62 -3.18
C PHE A 85 5.59 6.41 -2.51
N TYR A 86 6.89 6.51 -2.13
CA TYR A 86 7.59 5.44 -1.40
C TYR A 86 7.09 5.21 0.03
N ASP A 87 6.51 6.24 0.66
CA ASP A 87 5.95 6.15 2.02
C ASP A 87 4.54 5.51 2.01
N LEU A 88 3.69 5.85 1.04
CA LEU A 88 2.27 5.55 1.08
C LEU A 88 1.83 4.44 0.11
N ALA A 89 2.30 4.45 -1.14
CA ALA A 89 1.90 3.45 -2.13
C ALA A 89 2.25 2.00 -1.75
N PRO A 90 3.35 1.71 -1.02
CA PRO A 90 3.65 0.35 -0.59
C PRO A 90 2.52 -0.30 0.18
N HIS A 91 1.80 0.44 1.02
CA HIS A 91 0.68 -0.10 1.79
C HIS A 91 -0.52 -0.52 0.93
N GLN A 92 -0.74 0.16 -0.19
CA GLN A 92 -1.80 -0.17 -1.14
C GLN A 92 -1.39 -1.34 -2.03
N LEU A 93 -0.18 -1.28 -2.59
CA LEU A 93 0.38 -2.32 -3.45
C LEU A 93 0.57 -3.64 -2.70
N ASP A 94 1.00 -3.58 -1.44
CA ASP A 94 1.16 -4.72 -0.56
C ASP A 94 -0.17 -5.46 -0.33
N LEU A 95 -1.24 -4.72 0.01
CA LEU A 95 -2.57 -5.30 0.19
C LEU A 95 -3.08 -5.95 -1.09
N LEU A 96 -2.89 -5.32 -2.24
CA LEU A 96 -3.31 -5.91 -3.51
C LEU A 96 -2.52 -7.20 -3.82
N GLN A 97 -1.22 -7.23 -3.53
CA GLN A 97 -0.43 -8.46 -3.68
C GLN A 97 -0.84 -9.54 -2.67
N GLU A 98 -1.25 -9.18 -1.47
CA GLU A 98 -1.82 -10.10 -0.49
C GLU A 98 -3.16 -10.70 -0.96
N PHE A 99 -3.95 -9.95 -1.74
CA PHE A 99 -5.26 -10.41 -2.25
C PHE A 99 -5.13 -11.24 -3.53
N PHE A 100 -4.25 -10.84 -4.46
CA PHE A 100 -4.22 -11.35 -5.84
C PHE A 100 -2.90 -12.04 -6.23
N GLY A 101 -1.93 -12.10 -5.32
CA GLY A 101 -0.58 -12.57 -5.62
C GLY A 101 0.33 -11.45 -6.17
N PRO A 102 1.60 -11.74 -6.45
CA PRO A 102 2.60 -10.74 -6.80
C PRO A 102 2.27 -10.06 -8.13
N ILE A 103 2.41 -8.74 -8.20
CA ILE A 103 2.32 -7.99 -9.46
C ILE A 103 3.50 -8.39 -10.34
N ILE A 104 3.23 -8.89 -11.55
CA ILE A 104 4.24 -9.44 -12.46
C ILE A 104 4.67 -8.49 -13.58
N LYS A 105 3.88 -7.45 -13.85
CA LYS A 105 4.21 -6.35 -14.75
C LYS A 105 3.78 -5.04 -14.14
N ALA A 106 4.63 -4.01 -14.25
CA ALA A 106 4.31 -2.66 -13.83
C ALA A 106 5.03 -1.64 -14.72
N HIS A 107 4.35 -0.53 -14.98
CA HIS A 107 4.89 0.61 -15.68
C HIS A 107 4.17 1.87 -15.21
N GLY A 108 4.86 3.02 -15.19
CA GLY A 108 4.24 4.26 -14.76
C GLY A 108 4.92 5.50 -15.32
N TYR A 109 4.29 6.63 -15.03
CA TYR A 109 4.80 7.97 -15.28
C TYR A 109 4.77 8.75 -13.97
N CYS A 110 5.84 9.44 -13.68
CA CYS A 110 5.95 10.31 -12.52
C CYS A 110 6.33 11.74 -12.95
N SER A 111 5.92 12.70 -12.17
CA SER A 111 6.27 14.12 -12.36
C SER A 111 6.33 14.83 -11.02
N ASN A 112 7.01 15.99 -11.03
CA ASN A 112 6.95 16.96 -9.97
C ASN A 112 6.32 18.23 -10.56
N ARG A 113 5.10 18.56 -10.16
CA ARG A 113 4.29 19.61 -10.76
C ARG A 113 4.29 20.90 -9.96
N GLU A 114 4.32 20.79 -8.62
CA GLU A 114 4.28 21.96 -7.73
C GLU A 114 5.68 22.42 -7.30
N GLY A 115 6.69 21.51 -7.35
CA GLY A 115 8.06 21.88 -7.00
C GLY A 115 8.29 22.20 -5.52
N LEU A 116 7.41 21.76 -4.63
CA LEU A 116 7.54 21.99 -3.18
C LEU A 116 8.74 21.25 -2.59
N TYR A 117 9.11 20.12 -3.21
CA TYR A 117 10.26 19.27 -2.83
C TYR A 117 10.85 18.62 -4.09
N ALA A 118 11.99 17.96 -3.98
CA ALA A 118 12.74 17.44 -5.15
C ALA A 118 12.23 16.09 -5.68
N THR A 119 11.40 15.38 -4.93
CA THR A 119 10.84 14.08 -5.34
C THR A 119 9.55 14.22 -6.14
N GLU A 120 9.07 13.14 -6.71
CA GLU A 120 7.80 13.07 -7.42
C GLU A 120 6.61 13.42 -6.52
N ASP A 121 5.69 14.26 -7.02
CA ASP A 121 4.44 14.63 -6.35
C ASP A 121 3.19 14.07 -7.07
N ASN A 122 3.37 13.55 -8.29
CA ASN A 122 2.34 12.87 -9.07
C ASN A 122 2.90 11.60 -9.69
N VAL A 123 2.15 10.48 -9.56
CA VAL A 123 2.48 9.18 -10.14
C VAL A 123 1.21 8.57 -10.74
N SER A 124 1.32 8.03 -11.96
CA SER A 124 0.26 7.24 -12.60
C SER A 124 0.87 5.94 -13.10
N ALA A 125 0.19 4.82 -12.89
CA ALA A 125 0.72 3.51 -13.21
C ALA A 125 -0.34 2.53 -13.74
N CYS A 126 0.13 1.53 -14.47
CA CYS A 126 -0.61 0.30 -14.77
C CYS A 126 0.23 -0.91 -14.36
N PHE A 127 -0.46 -2.00 -14.00
CA PHE A 127 0.17 -3.23 -13.54
C PHE A 127 -0.71 -4.45 -13.86
N GLN A 128 -0.14 -5.65 -13.74
CA GLN A 128 -0.85 -6.91 -14.02
C GLN A 128 -0.52 -7.96 -12.97
N PHE A 129 -1.57 -8.67 -12.54
CA PHE A 129 -1.47 -9.84 -11.67
C PHE A 129 -1.23 -11.14 -12.45
N PRO A 130 -0.84 -12.26 -11.76
CA PRO A 130 -0.47 -13.51 -12.43
C PRO A 130 -1.61 -14.16 -13.23
N ASP A 131 -2.84 -13.96 -12.81
CA ASP A 131 -4.05 -14.47 -13.50
C ASP A 131 -4.44 -13.64 -14.74
N GLY A 132 -3.66 -12.58 -15.04
CA GLY A 132 -3.91 -11.67 -16.15
C GLY A 132 -4.77 -10.45 -15.78
N THR A 133 -5.32 -10.38 -14.58
CA THR A 133 -6.12 -9.23 -14.13
C THR A 133 -5.29 -7.94 -14.20
N PRO A 134 -5.74 -6.91 -14.94
CA PRO A 134 -5.07 -5.62 -15.00
C PRO A 134 -5.42 -4.76 -13.79
N GLY A 135 -4.50 -3.89 -13.42
CA GLY A 135 -4.73 -2.84 -12.44
C GLY A 135 -4.14 -1.50 -12.88
N SER A 136 -4.65 -0.44 -12.30
CA SER A 136 -4.14 0.92 -12.47
C SER A 136 -4.10 1.68 -11.14
N GLY A 137 -3.24 2.69 -11.06
CA GLY A 137 -3.16 3.54 -9.90
C GLY A 137 -2.78 4.97 -10.24
N SER A 138 -3.33 5.92 -9.50
CA SER A 138 -2.93 7.31 -9.54
C SER A 138 -2.72 7.85 -8.13
N TRP A 139 -1.60 8.55 -7.93
CA TRP A 139 -1.21 9.17 -6.66
C TRP A 139 -0.87 10.64 -6.93
N CYS A 140 -1.53 11.55 -6.22
CA CYS A 140 -1.28 12.98 -6.28
C CYS A 140 -1.14 13.51 -4.85
N PHE A 141 0.03 14.04 -4.51
CA PHE A 141 0.36 14.51 -3.16
C PHE A 141 0.28 16.04 -3.03
N VAL A 142 -0.22 16.71 -4.08
CA VAL A 142 -0.37 18.15 -4.19
C VAL A 142 -1.77 18.54 -4.72
N ALA A 143 -2.75 17.70 -4.45
CA ALA A 143 -4.13 17.90 -4.90
C ALA A 143 -4.80 19.03 -4.12
N HIS A 144 -5.79 19.68 -4.73
CA HIS A 144 -6.68 20.57 -4.00
C HIS A 144 -7.54 19.75 -3.01
N GLU A 145 -7.92 20.33 -1.86
CA GLU A 145 -8.69 19.63 -0.82
C GLU A 145 -9.99 19.00 -1.35
N SER A 146 -10.66 19.65 -2.32
CA SER A 146 -11.88 19.10 -2.94
C SER A 146 -11.65 17.83 -3.76
N ALA A 147 -10.41 17.51 -4.12
CA ALA A 147 -10.03 16.30 -4.85
C ALA A 147 -9.49 15.19 -3.94
N LYS A 148 -9.40 15.46 -2.62
CA LYS A 148 -8.89 14.50 -1.63
C LYS A 148 -9.66 13.18 -1.71
N THR A 149 -8.93 12.08 -1.83
CA THR A 149 -9.50 10.75 -1.94
C THR A 149 -8.49 9.68 -1.53
N ASP A 150 -8.97 8.66 -0.87
CA ASP A 150 -8.27 7.42 -0.58
C ASP A 150 -9.21 6.28 -0.97
N ARG A 151 -9.00 5.70 -2.16
CA ARG A 151 -9.94 4.76 -2.71
C ARG A 151 -9.26 3.65 -3.50
N ILE A 152 -9.61 2.40 -3.19
CA ILE A 152 -9.35 1.25 -4.03
C ILE A 152 -10.70 0.68 -4.47
N GLU A 153 -10.80 0.37 -5.75
CA GLU A 153 -11.94 -0.26 -6.37
C GLU A 153 -11.52 -1.61 -6.96
N ILE A 154 -12.24 -2.67 -6.57
CA ILE A 154 -12.09 -4.00 -7.14
C ILE A 154 -13.37 -4.30 -7.91
N ILE A 155 -13.24 -4.40 -9.22
CA ILE A 155 -14.37 -4.58 -10.15
C ILE A 155 -14.43 -6.04 -10.56
N GLY A 156 -15.55 -6.68 -10.31
CA GLY A 156 -15.86 -8.05 -10.73
C GLY A 156 -17.02 -8.12 -11.72
N ASP A 157 -17.27 -9.31 -12.25
CA ASP A 157 -18.36 -9.54 -13.23
C ASP A 157 -19.76 -9.61 -12.59
N LYS A 158 -19.84 -9.58 -11.24
CA LYS A 158 -21.12 -9.58 -10.48
C LYS A 158 -21.23 -8.43 -9.50
N GLY A 159 -20.24 -7.55 -9.44
CA GLY A 159 -20.27 -6.42 -8.51
C GLY A 159 -18.94 -5.72 -8.36
N GLN A 160 -18.87 -4.85 -7.36
CA GLN A 160 -17.71 -4.03 -7.06
C GLN A 160 -17.53 -3.91 -5.55
N ILE A 161 -16.28 -3.92 -5.09
CA ILE A 161 -15.88 -3.57 -3.73
C ILE A 161 -15.10 -2.26 -3.79
N CYS A 162 -15.49 -1.28 -2.95
CA CYS A 162 -14.76 -0.03 -2.78
C CYS A 162 -14.35 0.10 -1.31
N PHE A 163 -13.09 0.48 -1.08
CA PHE A 163 -12.56 0.67 0.29
C PHE A 163 -11.41 1.66 0.29
N SER A 164 -11.07 2.17 1.48
CA SER A 164 -9.95 3.08 1.71
C SER A 164 -8.82 2.36 2.47
N VAL A 165 -7.58 2.86 2.37
CA VAL A 165 -6.42 2.22 3.01
C VAL A 165 -5.95 2.99 4.25
N PHE A 166 -6.18 4.29 4.28
CA PHE A 166 -5.69 5.17 5.35
C PHE A 166 -6.83 5.77 6.18
N THR A 167 -8.01 6.01 5.58
CA THR A 167 -9.16 6.62 6.26
C THR A 167 -10.09 5.60 6.90
N TYR A 168 -10.04 4.34 6.47
CA TYR A 168 -10.90 3.24 6.95
C TYR A 168 -12.39 3.56 6.81
N ASP A 169 -12.77 4.22 5.71
CA ASP A 169 -14.17 4.46 5.39
C ASP A 169 -14.94 3.14 5.27
N PRO A 170 -16.25 3.11 5.46
CA PRO A 170 -17.04 1.89 5.30
C PRO A 170 -16.74 1.18 3.97
N ILE A 171 -16.54 -0.13 4.00
CA ILE A 171 -16.37 -0.93 2.80
C ILE A 171 -17.71 -0.92 2.06
N ALA A 172 -17.75 -0.41 0.83
CA ALA A 172 -18.93 -0.44 0.00
C ALA A 172 -18.90 -1.66 -0.93
N LEU A 173 -19.91 -2.54 -0.76
CA LEU A 173 -20.18 -3.66 -1.65
C LEU A 173 -21.36 -3.32 -2.56
N HIS A 174 -21.14 -3.30 -3.86
CA HIS A 174 -22.17 -3.06 -4.88
C HIS A 174 -22.39 -4.34 -5.68
N THR A 175 -23.61 -4.86 -5.67
CA THR A 175 -24.01 -6.06 -6.43
C THR A 175 -25.39 -5.85 -7.05
N GLU A 176 -25.91 -6.83 -7.75
CA GLU A 176 -27.31 -6.82 -8.23
C GLU A 176 -28.34 -6.64 -7.11
N ARG A 177 -27.97 -6.98 -5.86
CA ARG A 177 -28.83 -6.81 -4.68
C ARG A 177 -28.86 -5.38 -4.15
N GLY A 178 -28.05 -4.49 -4.72
CA GLY A 178 -27.91 -3.10 -4.32
C GLY A 178 -26.55 -2.78 -3.69
N ARG A 179 -26.50 -1.68 -2.94
CA ARG A 179 -25.31 -1.20 -2.22
C ARG A 179 -25.44 -1.52 -0.73
N GLU A 180 -24.40 -2.13 -0.21
CA GLU A 180 -24.22 -2.39 1.23
C GLU A 180 -22.95 -1.67 1.72
N GLU A 181 -23.02 -1.09 2.91
CA GLU A 181 -21.87 -0.47 3.59
C GLU A 181 -21.52 -1.25 4.85
N LEU A 182 -20.27 -1.73 4.92
CA LEU A 182 -19.78 -2.53 6.03
C LEU A 182 -18.82 -1.69 6.87
N VAL A 183 -19.19 -1.39 8.09
CA VAL A 183 -18.36 -0.72 9.09
C VAL A 183 -17.59 -1.79 9.87
N ILE A 184 -16.29 -1.87 9.68
CA ILE A 184 -15.44 -2.84 10.37
C ILE A 184 -14.48 -2.07 11.28
N PRO A 185 -14.62 -2.18 12.60
CA PRO A 185 -13.73 -1.51 13.53
C PRO A 185 -12.34 -2.13 13.51
N ASN A 186 -11.33 -1.29 13.53
CA ASN A 186 -9.95 -1.71 13.77
C ASN A 186 -9.61 -1.57 15.27
N PRO A 187 -8.59 -2.28 15.77
CA PRO A 187 -8.12 -2.10 17.13
C PRO A 187 -7.54 -0.68 17.31
N ASP A 188 -7.58 -0.15 18.54
CA ASP A 188 -7.04 1.18 18.89
C ASP A 188 -5.57 1.32 18.47
N HIS A 189 -4.80 0.24 18.62
CA HIS A 189 -3.41 0.15 18.16
C HIS A 189 -3.33 -0.71 16.90
N VAL A 190 -3.43 -0.08 15.74
CA VAL A 190 -3.48 -0.76 14.42
C VAL A 190 -2.28 -1.67 14.11
N GLN A 191 -1.13 -1.45 14.75
CA GLN A 191 0.04 -2.31 14.55
C GLN A 191 0.04 -3.56 15.48
N LEU A 192 -0.79 -3.58 16.51
CA LEU A 192 -0.80 -4.64 17.52
C LEU A 192 -1.02 -6.05 16.95
N PRO A 193 -1.94 -6.28 16.00
CA PRO A 193 -2.14 -7.61 15.42
C PRO A 193 -0.88 -8.14 14.71
N LEU A 194 -0.15 -7.29 13.98
CA LEU A 194 1.13 -7.69 13.38
C LEU A 194 2.18 -7.99 14.44
N ILE A 195 2.29 -7.16 15.49
CA ILE A 195 3.25 -7.38 16.57
C ILE A 195 2.99 -8.71 17.27
N HIS A 196 1.73 -9.03 17.57
CA HIS A 196 1.37 -10.33 18.12
C HIS A 196 1.80 -11.49 17.22
N ASN A 197 1.53 -11.38 15.91
CA ASN A 197 1.92 -12.44 14.97
C ASN A 197 3.45 -12.59 14.84
N ILE A 198 4.21 -11.47 14.91
CA ILE A 198 5.67 -11.53 14.96
C ILE A 198 6.16 -12.25 16.22
N VAL A 199 5.57 -11.96 17.39
CA VAL A 199 5.91 -12.64 18.64
C VAL A 199 5.63 -14.14 18.56
N GLU A 200 4.44 -14.53 18.05
CA GLU A 200 4.09 -15.93 17.82
C GLU A 200 5.04 -16.61 16.83
N HIS A 201 5.47 -15.91 15.76
CA HIS A 201 6.47 -16.42 14.83
C HIS A 201 7.81 -16.68 15.51
N LEU A 202 8.30 -15.75 16.31
CA LEU A 202 9.55 -15.91 17.05
C LEU A 202 9.46 -17.04 18.10
N GLN A 203 8.28 -17.30 18.63
CA GLN A 203 7.97 -18.43 19.52
C GLN A 203 7.71 -19.75 18.76
N LYS A 204 7.77 -19.73 17.41
CA LYS A 204 7.48 -20.90 16.54
C LYS A 204 6.04 -21.41 16.65
N GLN A 205 5.09 -20.56 17.00
CA GLN A 205 3.66 -20.87 17.13
C GLN A 205 2.86 -20.52 15.86
N ALA A 206 3.33 -19.57 15.08
CA ALA A 206 2.71 -19.14 13.83
C ALA A 206 3.76 -18.76 12.78
N ILE A 207 3.34 -18.52 11.55
CA ILE A 207 4.19 -17.98 10.47
C ILE A 207 3.79 -16.52 10.24
N CYS A 208 4.74 -15.59 10.38
CA CYS A 208 4.55 -14.21 9.97
C CYS A 208 4.85 -14.07 8.48
N THR A 209 3.86 -13.56 7.72
CA THR A 209 3.97 -13.35 6.28
C THR A 209 4.46 -11.95 5.91
N CYS A 210 4.77 -11.09 6.89
CA CYS A 210 5.35 -9.77 6.69
C CYS A 210 6.87 -9.75 6.88
N ASP A 211 7.57 -10.74 6.35
CA ASP A 211 9.03 -10.79 6.35
C ASP A 211 9.64 -10.01 5.17
N SER A 212 10.95 -9.88 5.17
CA SER A 212 11.68 -9.16 4.11
C SER A 212 11.50 -9.80 2.72
N VAL A 213 11.31 -11.10 2.64
CA VAL A 213 11.12 -11.83 1.39
C VAL A 213 9.76 -11.49 0.78
N SER A 214 8.70 -11.53 1.59
CA SER A 214 7.33 -11.20 1.15
C SER A 214 7.15 -9.71 0.80
N ALA A 215 7.98 -8.84 1.36
CA ALA A 215 7.95 -7.39 1.10
C ALA A 215 8.71 -6.97 -0.17
N THR A 216 9.72 -7.72 -0.57
CA THR A 216 10.56 -7.39 -1.73
C THR A 216 9.79 -7.15 -3.03
N PRO A 217 8.74 -7.93 -3.40
CA PRO A 217 7.97 -7.68 -4.60
C PRO A 217 7.35 -6.27 -4.69
N VAL A 218 6.99 -5.67 -3.55
CA VAL A 218 6.42 -4.31 -3.51
C VAL A 218 7.46 -3.29 -3.98
N ASN A 219 8.71 -3.41 -3.53
CA ASN A 219 9.79 -2.51 -3.93
C ASN A 219 10.07 -2.61 -5.43
N TRP A 220 10.10 -3.83 -5.98
CA TRP A 220 10.26 -4.05 -7.40
C TRP A 220 9.15 -3.34 -8.20
N VAL A 221 7.89 -3.44 -7.77
CA VAL A 221 6.76 -2.75 -8.42
C VAL A 221 6.95 -1.23 -8.40
N MET A 222 7.32 -0.66 -7.26
CA MET A 222 7.55 0.79 -7.14
C MET A 222 8.67 1.27 -8.04
N ASP A 223 9.80 0.54 -8.08
CA ASP A 223 10.94 0.88 -8.92
C ASP A 223 10.60 0.79 -10.41
N ARG A 224 9.80 -0.21 -10.82
CA ARG A 224 9.27 -0.31 -12.18
C ARG A 224 8.33 0.84 -12.53
N ILE A 225 7.45 1.23 -11.61
CA ILE A 225 6.53 2.37 -11.82
C ILE A 225 7.31 3.67 -11.99
N LEU A 226 8.38 3.87 -11.24
CA LEU A 226 9.19 5.09 -11.29
C LEU A 226 10.30 5.05 -12.36
N GLY A 227 10.38 3.98 -13.17
CA GLY A 227 11.36 3.86 -14.24
C GLY A 227 12.81 3.73 -13.74
N LYS A 228 13.02 3.13 -12.55
CA LYS A 228 14.34 2.87 -11.98
C LYS A 228 14.90 1.48 -12.41
N LEU A 229 14.04 0.61 -12.94
CA LEU A 229 14.35 -0.73 -13.44
C LEU A 229 13.88 -0.89 -14.88
#